data_698147363c0f27e7f9a654bdac27e3c3
#
_entry.id   698147363c0f27e7f9a654bdac27e3c3
#
_cell.length_a   1.000
_cell.length_b   1.000
_cell.length_c   1.000
_cell.angle_alpha   90.00
_cell.angle_beta   90.00
_cell.angle_gamma   90.00
#
_symmetry.space_group_name_H-M   'P 1'
#
loop_
_entity.id
_entity.type
_entity.pdbx_description
1 polymer ?
#
loop_
_entity_poly.entity_id
_entity_poly.type
_entity_poly.pdbx_seq_one_letter_code
_entity_poly.pdbx_strand_id
1 'polypeptide(L)'
;MNTRSLTSWLLILGPIGMFLIWFILDPIVIGEVPEGLSPSEEAIAGLQLDLDQQALSTVMNMIGGFFFIGIFAGLAMLSRTLQGGGAAFGTLAGILFPAVVAIAVAGFGLSVEATNHLAEGNKDIAATLEISSDGLFGAMPMILGLGLILLGLGIARENGSLPALLGWVLFIFGIGMMSGMFLDFSGDNPIGMVVWMGWMIVTVVTGVISLRTSE
;
A
#
# COMPACT_ATOMS: atom_id res chain seq x y z
N MET A 1 19.80 7.37 15.59
CA MET A 1 18.93 7.84 14.46
C MET A 1 17.81 8.66 15.09
N ASN A 2 17.58 9.88 14.62
CA ASN A 2 16.47 10.69 15.11
C ASN A 2 15.16 10.31 14.40
N THR A 3 14.02 10.72 14.96
CA THR A 3 12.69 10.38 14.44
C THR A 3 12.51 10.80 12.97
N ARG A 4 13.04 11.97 12.59
CA ARG A 4 12.94 12.49 11.22
C ARG A 4 13.73 11.64 10.22
N SER A 5 14.94 11.22 10.57
CA SER A 5 15.75 10.33 9.76
C SER A 5 15.06 8.96 9.59
N LEU A 6 14.47 8.41 10.67
CA LEU A 6 13.69 7.17 10.59
C LEU A 6 12.51 7.32 9.63
N THR A 7 11.71 8.38 9.78
CA THR A 7 10.58 8.69 8.89
C THR A 7 11.03 8.71 7.43
N SER A 8 12.12 9.43 7.14
CA SER A 8 12.64 9.55 5.77
C SER A 8 13.06 8.20 5.18
N TRP A 9 13.77 7.37 5.96
CA TRP A 9 14.17 6.04 5.49
C TRP A 9 12.98 5.10 5.28
N LEU A 10 11.95 5.15 6.12
CA LEU A 10 10.72 4.38 5.92
C LEU A 10 10.00 4.77 4.61
N LEU A 11 9.96 6.09 4.31
CA LEU A 11 9.36 6.59 3.07
C LEU A 11 10.20 6.29 1.81
N ILE A 12 11.49 6.02 1.94
CA ILE A 12 12.36 5.64 0.83
C ILE A 12 12.35 4.12 0.64
N LEU A 13 12.71 3.38 1.68
CA LEU A 13 12.91 1.93 1.59
C LEU A 13 11.59 1.16 1.52
N GLY A 14 10.52 1.68 2.13
CA GLY A 14 9.21 1.03 2.12
C GLY A 14 8.68 0.81 0.70
N PRO A 15 8.44 1.87 -0.11
CA PRO A 15 7.94 1.71 -1.47
C PRO A 15 8.88 0.93 -2.38
N ILE A 16 10.20 1.15 -2.28
CA ILE A 16 11.19 0.43 -3.08
C ILE A 16 11.17 -1.07 -2.74
N GLY A 17 11.19 -1.41 -1.46
CA GLY A 17 11.19 -2.80 -1.01
C GLY A 17 9.89 -3.52 -1.37
N MET A 18 8.75 -2.87 -1.14
CA MET A 18 7.44 -3.41 -1.52
C MET A 18 7.37 -3.68 -3.03
N PHE A 19 7.81 -2.73 -3.87
CA PHE A 19 7.83 -2.88 -5.31
C PHE A 19 8.73 -4.03 -5.76
N LEU A 20 9.95 -4.14 -5.20
CA LEU A 20 10.87 -5.23 -5.52
C LEU A 20 10.29 -6.60 -5.15
N ILE A 21 9.65 -6.72 -4.00
CA ILE A 21 9.10 -8.00 -3.55
C ILE A 21 7.86 -8.38 -4.36
N TRP A 22 6.83 -7.55 -4.39
CA TRP A 22 5.52 -7.94 -4.93
C TRP A 22 5.37 -7.75 -6.44
N PHE A 23 6.11 -6.81 -7.06
CA PHE A 23 5.97 -6.54 -8.49
C PHE A 23 7.10 -7.12 -9.34
N ILE A 24 8.22 -7.48 -8.73
CA ILE A 24 9.36 -8.05 -9.47
C ILE A 24 9.62 -9.49 -9.05
N LEU A 25 9.84 -9.75 -7.76
CA LEU A 25 10.26 -11.07 -7.31
C LEU A 25 9.10 -12.06 -7.26
N ASP A 26 7.94 -11.64 -6.79
CA ASP A 26 6.78 -12.52 -6.63
C ASP A 26 6.36 -13.16 -7.96
N PRO A 27 6.10 -12.43 -9.06
CA PRO A 27 5.76 -13.03 -10.35
C PRO A 27 6.85 -13.96 -10.91
N ILE A 28 8.13 -13.63 -10.68
CA ILE A 28 9.26 -14.45 -11.18
C ILE A 28 9.40 -15.76 -10.41
N VAL A 29 9.12 -15.73 -9.11
CA VAL A 29 9.43 -16.83 -8.19
C VAL A 29 8.21 -17.69 -7.90
N ILE A 30 7.08 -17.07 -7.61
CA ILE A 30 5.83 -17.77 -7.29
C ILE A 30 5.07 -18.12 -8.59
N GLY A 31 5.07 -17.18 -9.56
CA GLY A 31 4.39 -17.33 -10.83
C GLY A 31 3.22 -16.36 -10.98
N GLU A 32 2.57 -16.45 -12.14
CA GLU A 32 1.42 -15.61 -12.48
C GLU A 32 0.18 -16.48 -12.64
N VAL A 33 -0.97 -15.99 -12.21
CA VAL A 33 -2.26 -16.64 -12.40
C VAL A 33 -2.66 -16.51 -13.87
N PRO A 34 -3.15 -17.59 -14.53
CA PRO A 34 -3.61 -17.53 -15.92
C PRO A 34 -4.76 -16.53 -16.10
N GLU A 35 -4.73 -15.79 -17.21
CA GLU A 35 -5.80 -14.86 -17.57
C GLU A 35 -7.11 -15.55 -17.96
N GLY A 36 -8.24 -14.86 -17.81
CA GLY A 36 -9.56 -15.30 -18.32
C GLY A 36 -10.29 -16.30 -17.44
N LEU A 37 -9.84 -16.49 -16.20
CA LEU A 37 -10.53 -17.30 -15.21
C LEU A 37 -11.72 -16.54 -14.60
N SER A 38 -12.70 -17.26 -14.06
CA SER A 38 -13.71 -16.66 -13.19
C SER A 38 -13.07 -16.22 -11.85
N PRO A 39 -13.66 -15.27 -11.11
CA PRO A 39 -13.08 -14.81 -9.84
C PRO A 39 -12.78 -15.93 -8.83
N SER A 40 -13.61 -16.96 -8.79
CA SER A 40 -13.38 -18.12 -7.91
C SER A 40 -12.24 -19.01 -8.40
N GLU A 41 -12.10 -19.18 -9.70
CA GLU A 41 -11.00 -19.97 -10.29
C GLU A 41 -9.67 -19.22 -10.14
N GLU A 42 -9.68 -17.89 -10.33
CA GLU A 42 -8.53 -17.02 -10.14
C GLU A 42 -8.03 -17.08 -8.68
N ALA A 43 -8.94 -16.92 -7.71
CA ALA A 43 -8.64 -17.04 -6.29
C ALA A 43 -7.99 -18.41 -5.95
N ILE A 44 -8.56 -19.51 -6.43
CA ILE A 44 -8.00 -20.85 -6.20
C ILE A 44 -6.66 -21.04 -6.90
N ALA A 45 -6.48 -20.52 -8.12
CA ALA A 45 -5.22 -20.62 -8.84
C ALA A 45 -4.10 -19.85 -8.12
N GLY A 46 -4.36 -18.64 -7.63
CA GLY A 46 -3.41 -17.86 -6.83
C GLY A 46 -3.01 -18.59 -5.54
N LEU A 47 -4.00 -19.05 -4.77
CA LEU A 47 -3.74 -19.81 -3.54
C LEU A 47 -2.96 -21.12 -3.81
N GLN A 48 -3.17 -21.77 -4.96
CA GLN A 48 -2.44 -22.97 -5.32
C GLN A 48 -0.97 -22.68 -5.61
N LEU A 49 -0.66 -21.57 -6.30
CA LEU A 49 0.72 -21.11 -6.51
C LEU A 49 1.42 -20.87 -5.17
N ASP A 50 0.76 -20.18 -4.25
CA ASP A 50 1.26 -19.93 -2.89
C ASP A 50 1.50 -21.23 -2.13
N LEU A 51 0.60 -22.20 -2.25
CA LEU A 51 0.71 -23.49 -1.57
C LEU A 51 1.87 -24.34 -2.12
N ASP A 52 2.04 -24.35 -3.46
CA ASP A 52 3.11 -25.11 -4.13
C ASP A 52 4.51 -24.60 -3.74
N GLN A 53 4.62 -23.34 -3.34
CA GLN A 53 5.85 -22.69 -2.90
C GLN A 53 5.72 -22.07 -1.50
N GLN A 54 4.96 -22.69 -0.61
CA GLN A 54 4.51 -22.14 0.68
C GLN A 54 5.59 -21.44 1.50
N ALA A 55 6.77 -22.08 1.66
CA ALA A 55 7.84 -21.49 2.47
C ALA A 55 8.36 -20.17 1.88
N LEU A 56 8.46 -20.10 0.55
CA LEU A 56 9.00 -18.95 -0.14
C LEU A 56 7.96 -17.82 -0.22
N SER A 57 6.72 -18.14 -0.59
CA SER A 57 5.59 -17.21 -0.56
C SER A 57 5.41 -16.60 0.83
N THR A 58 5.43 -17.42 1.89
CA THR A 58 5.36 -16.91 3.27
C THR A 58 6.47 -15.90 3.59
N VAL A 59 7.73 -16.20 3.24
CA VAL A 59 8.85 -15.29 3.49
C VAL A 59 8.71 -14.01 2.70
N MET A 60 8.32 -14.08 1.42
CA MET A 60 8.12 -12.92 0.56
C MET A 60 6.98 -12.03 1.07
N ASN A 61 5.86 -12.62 1.45
CA ASN A 61 4.72 -11.91 2.00
C ASN A 61 5.07 -11.24 3.35
N MET A 62 5.84 -11.90 4.21
CA MET A 62 6.35 -11.27 5.45
C MET A 62 7.24 -10.07 5.16
N ILE A 63 8.22 -10.20 4.25
CA ILE A 63 9.15 -9.12 3.93
C ILE A 63 8.39 -7.97 3.23
N GLY A 64 7.54 -8.27 2.25
CA GLY A 64 6.68 -7.30 1.57
C GLY A 64 5.76 -6.57 2.55
N GLY A 65 5.15 -7.32 3.49
CA GLY A 65 4.32 -6.76 4.56
C GLY A 65 5.08 -5.81 5.49
N PHE A 66 6.35 -6.10 5.84
CA PHE A 66 7.19 -5.17 6.61
C PHE A 66 7.44 -3.87 5.85
N PHE A 67 7.75 -3.93 4.56
CA PHE A 67 7.92 -2.72 3.75
C PHE A 67 6.61 -1.95 3.63
N PHE A 68 5.50 -2.62 3.41
CA PHE A 68 4.17 -2.01 3.38
C PHE A 68 3.84 -1.27 4.69
N ILE A 69 3.99 -1.92 5.84
CA ILE A 69 3.81 -1.30 7.15
C ILE A 69 4.76 -0.11 7.31
N GLY A 70 6.01 -0.24 6.85
CA GLY A 70 7.01 0.81 6.88
C GLY A 70 6.58 2.08 6.15
N ILE A 71 5.95 1.96 4.95
CA ILE A 71 5.42 3.10 4.20
C ILE A 71 4.42 3.88 5.05
N PHE A 72 3.41 3.19 5.58
CA PHE A 72 2.32 3.84 6.31
C PHE A 72 2.75 4.36 7.69
N ALA A 73 3.69 3.67 8.34
CA ALA A 73 4.34 4.19 9.53
C ALA A 73 5.09 5.50 9.21
N GLY A 74 5.85 5.54 8.13
CA GLY A 74 6.54 6.73 7.65
C GLY A 74 5.58 7.89 7.34
N LEU A 75 4.50 7.62 6.60
CA LEU A 75 3.46 8.62 6.29
C LEU A 75 2.75 9.13 7.56
N ALA A 76 2.42 8.24 8.49
CA ALA A 76 1.80 8.62 9.76
C ALA A 76 2.75 9.47 10.63
N MET A 77 4.04 9.12 10.68
CA MET A 77 5.05 9.91 11.40
C MET A 77 5.24 11.29 10.75
N LEU A 78 5.33 11.35 9.41
CA LEU A 78 5.42 12.61 8.67
C LEU A 78 4.20 13.50 8.97
N SER A 79 3.00 12.93 8.90
CA SER A 79 1.74 13.64 9.15
C SER A 79 1.73 14.33 10.52
N ARG A 80 2.31 13.70 11.54
CA ARG A 80 2.39 14.23 12.91
C ARG A 80 3.42 15.34 13.08
N THR A 81 4.31 15.55 12.11
CA THR A 81 5.28 16.64 12.16
C THR A 81 4.72 17.97 11.66
N LEU A 82 3.58 17.94 10.97
CA LEU A 82 2.96 19.14 10.41
C LEU A 82 2.45 20.09 11.52
N GLN A 83 2.71 21.38 11.32
CA GLN A 83 2.41 22.43 12.29
C GLN A 83 1.58 23.55 11.65
N GLY A 84 1.18 24.54 12.44
CA GLY A 84 0.46 25.71 11.98
C GLY A 84 -0.78 25.37 11.17
N GLY A 85 -0.89 25.90 9.96
CA GLY A 85 -2.02 25.65 9.05
C GLY A 85 -2.15 24.20 8.56
N GLY A 86 -1.10 23.39 8.67
CA GLY A 86 -1.06 21.98 8.30
C GLY A 86 -1.47 21.02 9.41
N ALA A 87 -1.42 21.43 10.67
CA ALA A 87 -1.54 20.55 11.84
C ALA A 87 -2.82 19.72 11.90
N ALA A 88 -3.99 20.33 11.63
CA ALA A 88 -5.27 19.62 11.65
C ALA A 88 -5.34 18.54 10.56
N PHE A 89 -4.87 18.84 9.35
CA PHE A 89 -4.82 17.90 8.23
C PHE A 89 -3.85 16.75 8.53
N GLY A 90 -2.68 17.06 9.08
CA GLY A 90 -1.70 16.07 9.51
C GLY A 90 -2.24 15.13 10.58
N THR A 91 -2.96 15.66 11.57
CA THR A 91 -3.58 14.84 12.62
C THR A 91 -4.56 13.83 12.03
N LEU A 92 -5.44 14.25 11.11
CA LEU A 92 -6.41 13.37 10.47
C LEU A 92 -5.72 12.33 9.56
N ALA A 93 -4.76 12.76 8.73
CA ALA A 93 -3.98 11.85 7.89
C ALA A 93 -3.23 10.79 8.75
N GLY A 94 -2.65 11.22 9.87
CA GLY A 94 -1.95 10.35 10.81
C GLY A 94 -2.81 9.29 11.51
N ILE A 95 -4.15 9.42 11.44
CA ILE A 95 -5.12 8.39 11.88
C ILE A 95 -5.44 7.44 10.73
N LEU A 96 -5.57 7.94 9.49
CA LEU A 96 -5.98 7.14 8.34
C LEU A 96 -4.89 6.15 7.90
N PHE A 97 -3.62 6.52 7.91
CA PHE A 97 -2.55 5.62 7.48
C PHE A 97 -2.44 4.33 8.33
N PRO A 98 -2.49 4.36 9.67
CA PRO A 98 -2.62 3.13 10.45
C PRO A 98 -3.87 2.31 10.14
N ALA A 99 -4.99 2.94 9.77
CA ALA A 99 -6.20 2.23 9.36
C ALA A 99 -6.00 1.42 8.07
N VAL A 100 -5.21 1.94 7.10
CA VAL A 100 -4.82 1.17 5.90
C VAL A 100 -4.05 -0.09 6.29
N VAL A 101 -3.10 0.01 7.22
CA VAL A 101 -2.35 -1.15 7.73
C VAL A 101 -3.28 -2.16 8.39
N ALA A 102 -4.24 -1.70 9.21
CA ALA A 102 -5.17 -2.59 9.89
C ALA A 102 -6.04 -3.39 8.90
N ILE A 103 -6.52 -2.74 7.83
CA ILE A 103 -7.29 -3.38 6.77
C ILE A 103 -6.43 -4.41 6.03
N ALA A 104 -5.19 -4.05 5.67
CA ALA A 104 -4.27 -4.97 5.01
C ALA A 104 -3.96 -6.20 5.87
N VAL A 105 -3.69 -6.02 7.17
CA VAL A 105 -3.45 -7.14 8.08
C VAL A 105 -4.67 -8.05 8.18
N ALA A 106 -5.89 -7.50 8.18
CA ALA A 106 -7.11 -8.29 8.14
C ALA A 106 -7.24 -9.07 6.82
N GLY A 107 -6.94 -8.44 5.67
CA GLY A 107 -6.91 -9.10 4.36
C GLY A 107 -5.89 -10.25 4.33
N PHE A 108 -4.65 -9.99 4.71
CA PHE A 108 -3.63 -11.06 4.80
C PHE A 108 -4.05 -12.21 5.73
N GLY A 109 -4.74 -11.90 6.85
CA GLY A 109 -5.28 -12.94 7.73
C GLY A 109 -6.30 -13.84 7.02
N LEU A 110 -7.17 -13.26 6.18
CA LEU A 110 -8.13 -14.03 5.38
C LEU A 110 -7.43 -14.88 4.30
N SER A 111 -6.42 -14.35 3.61
CA SER A 111 -5.64 -15.13 2.64
C SER A 111 -4.89 -16.29 3.28
N VAL A 112 -4.31 -16.11 4.46
CA VAL A 112 -3.67 -17.21 5.21
C VAL A 112 -4.69 -18.31 5.54
N GLU A 113 -5.87 -17.94 6.02
CA GLU A 113 -6.93 -18.90 6.33
C GLU A 113 -7.47 -19.56 5.07
N ALA A 114 -7.58 -18.83 3.94
CA ALA A 114 -7.94 -19.37 2.64
C ALA A 114 -6.94 -20.46 2.19
N THR A 115 -5.64 -20.20 2.34
CA THR A 115 -4.58 -21.17 2.02
C THR A 115 -4.70 -22.43 2.88
N ASN A 116 -5.00 -22.30 4.18
CA ASN A 116 -5.21 -23.43 5.07
C ASN A 116 -6.40 -24.30 4.64
N HIS A 117 -7.54 -23.66 4.32
CA HIS A 117 -8.72 -24.38 3.82
C HIS A 117 -8.48 -25.05 2.48
N LEU A 118 -7.70 -24.45 1.59
CA LEU A 118 -7.33 -25.08 0.32
C LEU A 118 -6.46 -26.33 0.56
N ALA A 119 -5.51 -26.26 1.47
CA ALA A 119 -4.68 -27.41 1.86
C ALA A 119 -5.50 -28.57 2.45
N GLU A 120 -6.60 -28.27 3.13
CA GLU A 120 -7.56 -29.26 3.64
C GLU A 120 -8.53 -29.79 2.59
N GLY A 121 -8.52 -29.25 1.36
CA GLY A 121 -9.42 -29.62 0.26
C GLY A 121 -10.75 -28.87 0.25
N ASN A 122 -10.95 -27.85 1.10
CA ASN A 122 -12.17 -27.05 1.23
C ASN A 122 -12.19 -25.87 0.25
N LYS A 123 -12.21 -26.15 -1.06
CA LYS A 123 -12.03 -25.16 -2.14
C LYS A 123 -13.04 -24.01 -2.09
N ASP A 124 -14.32 -24.29 -1.82
CA ASP A 124 -15.38 -23.27 -1.81
C ASP A 124 -15.17 -22.24 -0.68
N ILE A 125 -14.73 -22.71 0.50
CA ILE A 125 -14.40 -21.84 1.63
C ILE A 125 -13.14 -21.03 1.30
N ALA A 126 -12.12 -21.67 0.77
CA ALA A 126 -10.87 -21.01 0.38
C ALA A 126 -11.14 -19.87 -0.62
N ALA A 127 -11.88 -20.13 -1.71
CA ALA A 127 -12.25 -19.12 -2.69
C ALA A 127 -13.05 -17.97 -2.07
N THR A 128 -14.00 -18.25 -1.17
CA THR A 128 -14.81 -17.23 -0.51
C THR A 128 -13.97 -16.33 0.38
N LEU A 129 -13.02 -16.90 1.13
CA LEU A 129 -12.12 -16.14 2.01
C LEU A 129 -11.17 -15.26 1.18
N GLU A 130 -10.61 -15.78 0.09
CA GLU A 130 -9.70 -15.03 -0.77
C GLU A 130 -10.43 -13.87 -1.47
N ILE A 131 -11.60 -14.08 -2.05
CA ILE A 131 -12.43 -13.01 -2.63
C ILE A 131 -12.78 -11.96 -1.55
N SER A 132 -12.98 -12.38 -0.30
CA SER A 132 -13.23 -11.44 0.80
C SER A 132 -11.99 -10.65 1.17
N SER A 133 -10.81 -11.26 1.11
CA SER A 133 -9.51 -10.60 1.25
C SER A 133 -9.32 -9.52 0.16
N ASP A 134 -9.55 -9.88 -1.10
CA ASP A 134 -9.47 -8.95 -2.23
C ASP A 134 -10.43 -7.77 -2.07
N GLY A 135 -11.63 -8.02 -1.55
CA GLY A 135 -12.59 -6.96 -1.22
C GLY A 135 -12.06 -5.96 -0.18
N LEU A 136 -11.29 -6.42 0.82
CA LEU A 136 -10.63 -5.54 1.78
C LEU A 136 -9.51 -4.72 1.12
N PHE A 137 -8.69 -5.35 0.28
CA PHE A 137 -7.66 -4.66 -0.49
C PHE A 137 -8.26 -3.64 -1.46
N GLY A 138 -9.39 -3.96 -2.11
CA GLY A 138 -10.14 -3.05 -2.95
C GLY A 138 -10.69 -1.81 -2.24
N ALA A 139 -10.94 -1.88 -0.92
CA ALA A 139 -11.38 -0.73 -0.11
C ALA A 139 -10.22 0.19 0.34
N MET A 140 -8.98 -0.31 0.37
CA MET A 140 -7.82 0.47 0.84
C MET A 140 -7.56 1.76 0.05
N PRO A 141 -7.67 1.80 -1.29
CA PRO A 141 -7.41 3.00 -2.08
C PRO A 141 -8.24 4.22 -1.63
N MET A 142 -9.46 4.00 -1.12
CA MET A 142 -10.29 5.10 -0.58
C MET A 142 -9.63 5.74 0.65
N ILE A 143 -9.25 4.94 1.62
CA ILE A 143 -8.68 5.45 2.88
C ILE A 143 -7.29 6.01 2.65
N LEU A 144 -6.48 5.34 1.84
CA LEU A 144 -5.17 5.81 1.41
C LEU A 144 -5.29 7.14 0.67
N GLY A 145 -6.19 7.22 -0.32
CA GLY A 145 -6.41 8.43 -1.09
C GLY A 145 -6.82 9.61 -0.23
N LEU A 146 -7.76 9.42 0.70
CA LEU A 146 -8.15 10.45 1.66
C LEU A 146 -6.97 10.85 2.56
N GLY A 147 -6.17 9.90 3.03
CA GLY A 147 -4.94 10.17 3.80
C GLY A 147 -3.95 11.02 3.02
N LEU A 148 -3.71 10.70 1.74
CA LEU A 148 -2.81 11.47 0.85
C LEU A 148 -3.36 12.87 0.54
N ILE A 149 -4.68 13.03 0.32
CA ILE A 149 -5.33 14.33 0.15
C ILE A 149 -5.07 15.21 1.39
N LEU A 150 -5.34 14.69 2.57
CA LEU A 150 -5.18 15.43 3.82
C LEU A 150 -3.69 15.75 4.08
N LEU A 151 -2.79 14.79 3.91
CA LEU A 151 -1.36 15.02 4.04
C LEU A 151 -0.88 16.09 3.05
N GLY A 152 -1.31 15.98 1.79
CA GLY A 152 -0.97 16.93 0.73
C GLY A 152 -1.43 18.35 1.05
N LEU A 153 -2.69 18.52 1.47
CA LEU A 153 -3.21 19.81 1.93
C LEU A 153 -2.46 20.34 3.15
N GLY A 154 -2.10 19.45 4.08
CA GLY A 154 -1.32 19.78 5.25
C GLY A 154 0.04 20.38 4.89
N ILE A 155 0.81 19.70 4.03
CA ILE A 155 2.11 20.15 3.53
C ILE A 155 1.96 21.47 2.75
N ALA A 156 0.96 21.59 1.88
CA ALA A 156 0.76 22.80 1.07
C ALA A 156 0.44 24.04 1.90
N ARG A 157 -0.12 23.88 3.11
CA ARG A 157 -0.52 24.97 4.01
C ARG A 157 0.46 25.26 5.16
N GLU A 158 1.44 24.40 5.34
CA GLU A 158 2.32 24.50 6.51
C GLU A 158 3.42 25.57 6.36
N ASN A 159 3.81 26.06 5.23
CA ASN A 159 5.02 26.88 5.05
C ASN A 159 6.27 26.27 5.75
N GLY A 160 6.34 24.94 5.79
CA GLY A 160 7.36 24.17 6.48
C GLY A 160 8.58 23.82 5.63
N SER A 161 9.28 22.76 6.03
CA SER A 161 10.49 22.29 5.35
C SER A 161 10.22 21.57 4.01
N LEU A 162 8.99 21.10 3.78
CA LEU A 162 8.62 20.44 2.53
C LEU A 162 8.01 21.46 1.56
N PRO A 163 8.36 21.37 0.25
CA PRO A 163 7.80 22.28 -0.76
C PRO A 163 6.28 22.13 -0.88
N ALA A 164 5.54 23.23 -0.96
CA ALA A 164 4.09 23.22 -1.16
C ALA A 164 3.68 22.45 -2.45
N LEU A 165 4.53 22.50 -3.50
CA LEU A 165 4.33 21.73 -4.74
C LEU A 165 4.21 20.22 -4.45
N LEU A 166 5.04 19.68 -3.55
CA LEU A 166 4.98 18.28 -3.16
C LEU A 166 3.63 17.94 -2.50
N GLY A 167 3.12 18.87 -1.68
CA GLY A 167 1.78 18.74 -1.09
C GLY A 167 0.69 18.66 -2.17
N TRP A 168 0.73 19.50 -3.19
CA TRP A 168 -0.23 19.45 -4.29
C TRP A 168 -0.11 18.17 -5.13
N VAL A 169 1.09 17.66 -5.34
CA VAL A 169 1.29 16.39 -6.06
C VAL A 169 0.70 15.23 -5.26
N LEU A 170 0.94 15.14 -3.94
CA LEU A 170 0.32 14.14 -3.07
C LEU A 170 -1.21 14.24 -3.07
N PHE A 171 -1.75 15.46 -3.06
CA PHE A 171 -3.19 15.70 -3.16
C PHE A 171 -3.79 15.15 -4.45
N ILE A 172 -3.14 15.37 -5.60
CA ILE A 172 -3.59 14.86 -6.90
C ILE A 172 -3.55 13.32 -6.91
N PHE A 173 -2.48 12.71 -6.44
CA PHE A 173 -2.41 11.24 -6.33
C PHE A 173 -3.43 10.69 -5.34
N GLY A 174 -3.75 11.42 -4.27
CA GLY A 174 -4.82 11.05 -3.36
C GLY A 174 -6.19 11.00 -4.03
N ILE A 175 -6.51 11.99 -4.87
CA ILE A 175 -7.74 11.97 -5.70
C ILE A 175 -7.70 10.78 -6.67
N GLY A 176 -6.57 10.55 -7.33
CA GLY A 176 -6.38 9.41 -8.22
C GLY A 176 -6.65 8.08 -7.50
N MET A 177 -6.09 7.87 -6.32
CA MET A 177 -6.34 6.67 -5.52
C MET A 177 -7.81 6.50 -5.14
N MET A 178 -8.49 7.57 -4.71
CA MET A 178 -9.93 7.51 -4.42
C MET A 178 -10.77 7.18 -5.66
N SER A 179 -10.37 7.62 -6.84
CA SER A 179 -11.08 7.33 -8.08
C SER A 179 -11.05 5.85 -8.46
N GLY A 180 -10.09 5.08 -7.94
CA GLY A 180 -10.00 3.64 -8.11
C GLY A 180 -11.21 2.86 -7.60
N MET A 181 -12.02 3.43 -6.71
CA MET A 181 -13.30 2.84 -6.30
C MET A 181 -14.36 2.87 -7.42
N PHE A 182 -14.23 3.79 -8.37
CA PHE A 182 -15.19 4.01 -9.46
C PHE A 182 -14.63 3.60 -10.82
N LEU A 183 -13.32 3.52 -10.91
CA LEU A 183 -12.58 3.12 -12.10
C LEU A 183 -11.92 1.80 -11.79
N ASP A 184 -12.15 0.81 -12.61
CA ASP A 184 -11.45 -0.45 -12.50
C ASP A 184 -9.94 -0.20 -12.68
N PHE A 185 -9.16 -0.42 -11.62
CA PHE A 185 -7.70 -0.34 -11.63
C PHE A 185 -7.05 -1.71 -11.79
N SER A 186 -7.82 -2.72 -12.25
CA SER A 186 -7.26 -4.02 -12.61
C SER A 186 -6.14 -3.88 -13.66
N GLY A 187 -5.26 -4.87 -13.70
CA GLY A 187 -3.93 -4.83 -14.31
C GLY A 187 -3.79 -4.24 -15.71
N ASP A 188 -4.85 -4.21 -16.51
CA ASP A 188 -4.84 -3.67 -17.89
C ASP A 188 -5.15 -2.17 -17.97
N ASN A 189 -5.51 -1.53 -16.84
CA ASN A 189 -5.82 -0.10 -16.85
C ASN A 189 -4.56 0.75 -16.65
N PRO A 190 -4.04 1.42 -17.71
CA PRO A 190 -2.82 2.22 -17.59
C PRO A 190 -2.97 3.39 -16.59
N ILE A 191 -4.17 3.87 -16.34
CA ILE A 191 -4.42 4.94 -15.36
C ILE A 191 -4.19 4.40 -13.95
N GLY A 192 -4.69 3.21 -13.66
CA GLY A 192 -4.46 2.54 -12.38
C GLY A 192 -2.98 2.37 -12.09
N MET A 193 -2.23 1.85 -13.06
CA MET A 193 -0.78 1.68 -12.95
C MET A 193 -0.05 3.03 -12.70
N VAL A 194 -0.40 4.07 -13.45
CA VAL A 194 0.19 5.41 -13.26
C VAL A 194 -0.09 5.97 -11.87
N VAL A 195 -1.31 5.78 -11.36
CA VAL A 195 -1.68 6.25 -10.01
C VAL A 195 -0.92 5.47 -8.95
N TRP A 196 -0.88 4.13 -9.05
CA TRP A 196 -0.15 3.26 -8.11
C TRP A 196 1.35 3.54 -8.10
N MET A 197 1.99 3.56 -9.25
CA MET A 197 3.43 3.84 -9.35
C MET A 197 3.75 5.27 -8.96
N GLY A 198 2.90 6.21 -9.36
CA GLY A 198 3.09 7.63 -9.12
C GLY A 198 3.11 7.98 -7.63
N TRP A 199 2.14 7.49 -6.84
CA TRP A 199 2.14 7.79 -5.41
C TRP A 199 3.34 7.16 -4.67
N MET A 200 3.80 5.98 -5.09
CA MET A 200 5.02 5.36 -4.53
C MET A 200 6.26 6.21 -4.83
N ILE A 201 6.41 6.65 -6.08
CA ILE A 201 7.52 7.53 -6.47
C ILE A 201 7.49 8.83 -5.67
N VAL A 202 6.32 9.46 -5.55
CA VAL A 202 6.18 10.71 -4.77
C VAL A 202 6.46 10.49 -3.29
N THR A 203 6.12 9.33 -2.74
CA THR A 203 6.46 8.96 -1.37
C THR A 203 7.98 8.85 -1.18
N VAL A 204 8.68 8.20 -2.11
CA VAL A 204 10.16 8.14 -2.11
C VAL A 204 10.76 9.56 -2.19
N VAL A 205 10.28 10.38 -3.13
CA VAL A 205 10.74 11.78 -3.27
C VAL A 205 10.52 12.57 -1.97
N THR A 206 9.37 12.38 -1.32
CA THR A 206 9.07 12.99 -0.02
C THR A 206 10.09 12.57 1.04
N GLY A 207 10.43 11.30 1.09
CA GLY A 207 11.46 10.78 2.00
C GLY A 207 12.83 11.39 1.73
N VAL A 208 13.24 11.47 0.47
CA VAL A 208 14.55 12.07 0.07
C VAL A 208 14.62 13.56 0.44
N ILE A 209 13.56 14.33 0.15
CA ILE A 209 13.53 15.76 0.51
C ILE A 209 13.57 15.93 2.02
N SER A 210 12.77 15.14 2.75
CA SER A 210 12.74 15.20 4.23
C SER A 210 14.10 14.83 4.85
N LEU A 211 14.85 13.90 4.25
CA LEU A 211 16.19 13.53 4.72
C LEU A 211 17.19 14.69 4.54
N ARG A 212 17.21 15.34 3.37
CA ARG A 212 18.09 16.48 3.07
C ARG A 212 17.85 17.71 3.94
N THR A 213 16.60 17.94 4.35
CA THR A 213 16.24 19.07 5.21
C THR A 213 16.48 18.78 6.70
N SER A 214 16.95 17.58 7.05
CA SER A 214 17.28 17.17 8.42
C SER A 214 18.77 17.31 8.76
N GLU A 215 19.61 17.58 7.77
CA GLU A 215 21.02 17.94 7.92
C GLU A 215 21.17 19.45 8.14
#